data_2817fff6dbfa61bba23b008d61bab693
#
_entry.id   2817fff6dbfa61bba23b008d61bab693
#
_cell.length_a   1.000
_cell.length_b   1.000
_cell.length_c   1.000
_cell.angle_alpha   90.00
_cell.angle_beta   90.00
_cell.angle_gamma   90.00
#
_symmetry.space_group_name_H-M   'P 1'
#
loop_
_entity.id
_entity.type
_entity.pdbx_description
1 polymer ?
#
loop_
_entity_poly.entity_id
_entity_poly.type
_entity_poly.pdbx_seq_one_letter_code
_entity_poly.pdbx_strand_id
1 'polypeptide(L)' 'MREKKDINIEIGGNIQVAREQAGYTQDTLSEMLGMTPNHLSAIERGASGISLEALQRLCRLLGVSADRIIFGTDEPEA' A
#
# COMPACT_ATOMS: atom_id res chain seq x y z
N MET A 1 -4.13 4.03 -22.15
CA MET A 1 -3.26 3.19 -21.29
C MET A 1 -2.76 4.02 -20.12
N ARG A 2 -2.83 3.47 -18.92
CA ARG A 2 -2.38 4.18 -17.73
C ARG A 2 -0.86 4.11 -17.63
N GLU A 3 -0.26 5.22 -17.24
CA GLU A 3 1.16 5.23 -16.97
C GLU A 3 1.47 4.53 -15.65
N LYS A 4 2.71 4.04 -15.54
CA LYS A 4 3.18 3.32 -14.34
C LYS A 4 3.00 4.13 -13.07
N LYS A 5 3.27 5.45 -13.11
CA LYS A 5 3.12 6.31 -11.94
C LYS A 5 1.67 6.45 -11.48
N ASP A 6 0.70 6.36 -12.42
CA ASP A 6 -0.71 6.43 -12.05
C ASP A 6 -1.14 5.23 -11.23
N ILE A 7 -0.62 4.05 -11.59
CA ILE A 7 -0.86 2.83 -10.82
C ILE A 7 -0.26 2.97 -9.43
N ASN A 8 0.94 3.51 -9.34
CA ASN A 8 1.59 3.71 -8.05
C ASN A 8 0.81 4.68 -7.16
N ILE A 9 0.26 5.75 -7.73
CA ILE A 9 -0.55 6.70 -6.98
C ILE A 9 -1.81 6.02 -6.44
N GLU A 10 -2.48 5.26 -7.27
CA GLU A 10 -3.69 4.54 -6.87
C GLU A 10 -3.39 3.53 -5.75
N ILE A 11 -2.40 2.69 -5.95
CA ILE A 11 -2.03 1.67 -4.96
C ILE A 11 -1.54 2.34 -3.68
N GLY A 12 -0.72 3.39 -3.80
CA GLY A 12 -0.21 4.10 -2.64
C GLY A 12 -1.31 4.72 -1.80
N GLY A 13 -2.31 5.31 -2.45
CA GLY A 13 -3.47 5.86 -1.75
C GLY A 13 -4.27 4.78 -1.03
N ASN A 14 -4.43 3.61 -1.65
CA ASN A 14 -5.14 2.49 -1.02
C ASN A 14 -4.37 1.96 0.18
N ILE A 15 -3.05 1.96 0.12
CA ILE A 15 -2.20 1.57 1.25
C ILE A 15 -2.40 2.54 2.41
N GLN A 16 -2.39 3.84 2.13
CA GLN A 16 -2.59 4.85 3.16
C GLN A 16 -3.94 4.66 3.86
N VAL A 17 -5.01 4.48 3.10
CA VAL A 17 -6.34 4.25 3.67
C VAL A 17 -6.35 3.01 4.56
N ALA A 18 -5.80 1.90 4.06
CA ALA A 18 -5.77 0.65 4.82
C ALA A 18 -4.93 0.81 6.10
N ARG A 19 -3.80 1.52 6.03
CA ARG A 19 -2.97 1.79 7.19
C ARG A 19 -3.73 2.60 8.24
N GLU A 20 -4.38 3.67 7.80
CA GLU A 20 -5.12 4.53 8.71
C GLU A 20 -6.31 3.81 9.35
N GLN A 21 -7.01 3.01 8.57
CA GLN A 21 -8.13 2.20 9.09
C GLN A 21 -7.66 1.18 10.13
N ALA A 22 -6.45 0.68 9.98
CA ALA A 22 -5.86 -0.26 10.94
C ALA A 22 -5.27 0.46 12.17
N GLY A 23 -5.21 1.80 12.15
CA GLY A 23 -4.71 2.57 13.28
C GLY A 23 -3.20 2.69 13.37
N TYR A 24 -2.48 2.43 12.28
CA TYR A 24 -1.02 2.51 12.28
C TYR A 24 -0.53 3.85 11.75
N THR A 25 0.55 4.35 12.36
CA THR A 25 1.31 5.47 11.81
C THR A 25 2.24 4.96 10.71
N GLN A 26 2.77 5.88 9.89
CA GLN A 26 3.79 5.50 8.91
C GLN A 26 5.03 4.92 9.61
N ASP A 27 5.44 5.52 10.72
CA ASP A 27 6.61 5.02 11.46
C ASP A 27 6.42 3.58 11.89
N THR A 28 5.28 3.26 12.50
CA THR A 28 5.01 1.92 12.99
C THR A 28 4.91 0.92 11.84
N LEU A 29 4.13 1.23 10.81
CA LEU A 29 3.96 0.30 9.71
C LEU A 29 5.25 0.07 8.94
N SER A 30 6.03 1.14 8.69
CA SER A 30 7.30 0.99 7.98
C SER A 30 8.25 0.07 8.75
N GLU A 31 8.30 0.21 10.08
CA GLU A 31 9.12 -0.68 10.91
C GLU A 31 8.67 -2.13 10.76
N MET A 32 7.35 -2.37 10.81
CA MET A 32 6.80 -3.72 10.66
C MET A 32 7.09 -4.32 9.28
N LEU A 33 7.20 -3.47 8.26
CA LEU A 33 7.50 -3.89 6.89
C LEU A 33 9.01 -4.00 6.61
N GLY A 34 9.84 -3.58 7.56
CA GLY A 34 11.29 -3.61 7.36
C GLY A 34 11.79 -2.54 6.41
N MET A 35 11.12 -1.41 6.33
CA MET A 35 11.52 -0.29 5.48
C MET A 35 11.57 1.01 6.29
N THR A 36 12.14 2.07 5.71
CA THR A 36 12.20 3.36 6.37
C THR A 36 10.84 4.08 6.23
N PRO A 37 10.51 4.99 7.18
CA PRO A 37 9.30 5.79 7.05
C PRO A 37 9.29 6.62 5.75
N ASN A 38 10.45 7.13 5.33
CA ASN A 38 10.54 7.89 4.08
C ASN A 38 10.18 7.03 2.87
N HIS A 39 10.59 5.76 2.87
CA HIS A 39 10.25 4.85 1.79
C HIS A 39 8.75 4.56 1.76
N LEU A 40 8.15 4.30 2.92
CA LEU A 40 6.70 4.10 2.99
C LEU A 40 5.95 5.36 2.55
N SER A 41 6.40 6.53 2.98
CA SER A 41 5.81 7.79 2.54
C SER A 41 5.86 7.94 1.03
N ALA A 42 7.00 7.60 0.42
CA ALA A 42 7.14 7.66 -1.04
C ALA A 42 6.17 6.69 -1.74
N ILE A 43 5.99 5.50 -1.19
CA ILE A 43 5.03 4.52 -1.72
C ILE A 43 3.60 5.07 -1.61
N GLU A 44 3.23 5.62 -0.47
CA GLU A 44 1.87 6.14 -0.26
C GLU A 44 1.56 7.33 -1.15
N ARG A 45 2.57 8.14 -1.48
CA ARG A 45 2.41 9.27 -2.41
C ARG A 45 2.45 8.86 -3.88
N GLY A 46 2.80 7.61 -4.16
CA GLY A 46 2.92 7.13 -5.54
C GLY A 46 4.23 7.50 -6.20
N ALA A 47 5.20 8.01 -5.44
CA ALA A 47 6.53 8.33 -5.97
C ALA A 47 7.37 7.08 -6.18
N SER A 48 7.08 6.01 -5.46
CA SER A 48 7.72 4.70 -5.61
C SER A 48 6.65 3.62 -5.66
N GLY A 49 6.93 2.53 -6.38
CA GLY A 49 6.07 1.35 -6.35
C GLY A 49 6.43 0.45 -5.18
N ILE A 50 5.46 -0.31 -4.71
CA ILE A 50 5.70 -1.31 -3.67
C ILE A 50 6.15 -2.62 -4.32
N SER A 51 7.13 -3.30 -3.70
CA SER A 51 7.54 -4.62 -4.18
C SER A 51 6.46 -5.64 -3.84
N LEU A 52 6.44 -6.74 -4.61
CA LEU A 52 5.47 -7.81 -4.35
C LEU A 52 5.66 -8.41 -2.96
N GLU A 53 6.90 -8.56 -2.52
CA GLU A 53 7.19 -9.08 -1.18
C GLU A 53 6.62 -8.16 -0.10
N ALA A 54 6.84 -6.86 -0.23
CA ALA A 54 6.31 -5.89 0.73
C ALA A 54 4.78 -5.85 0.70
N LEU A 55 4.19 -5.96 -0.50
CA LEU A 55 2.73 -6.00 -0.64
C LEU A 55 2.15 -7.22 0.07
N GLN A 56 2.75 -8.38 -0.12
CA GLN A 56 2.29 -9.60 0.55
C GLN A 56 2.35 -9.44 2.07
N ARG A 57 3.47 -8.91 2.57
CA ARG A 57 3.65 -8.69 4.01
C ARG A 57 2.64 -7.69 4.54
N LEU A 58 2.42 -6.61 3.80
CA LEU A 58 1.45 -5.58 4.16
C LEU A 58 0.05 -6.17 4.32
N CYS A 59 -0.39 -6.96 3.34
CA CYS A 59 -1.72 -7.56 3.37
C CYS A 59 -1.89 -8.47 4.59
N ARG A 60 -0.87 -9.24 4.92
CA ARG A 60 -0.90 -10.11 6.11
C ARG A 60 -0.96 -9.30 7.40
N LEU A 61 -0.14 -8.24 7.49
CA LEU A 61 -0.08 -7.41 8.70
C LEU A 61 -1.37 -6.66 8.94
N LEU A 62 -1.98 -6.13 7.89
CA LEU A 62 -3.21 -5.35 8.02
C LEU A 62 -4.47 -6.20 7.94
N GLY A 63 -4.34 -7.48 7.58
CA GLY A 63 -5.51 -8.35 7.45
C GLY A 63 -6.41 -7.95 6.30
N VAL A 64 -5.84 -7.43 5.21
CA VAL A 64 -6.60 -7.00 4.03
C VAL A 64 -6.20 -7.83 2.82
N SER A 65 -7.10 -7.90 1.84
CA SER A 65 -6.81 -8.62 0.59
C SER A 65 -5.89 -7.79 -0.29
N ALA A 66 -5.16 -8.47 -1.18
CA ALA A 66 -4.38 -7.79 -2.20
C ALA A 66 -5.28 -7.00 -3.15
N ASP A 67 -6.49 -7.51 -3.42
CA ASP A 67 -7.47 -6.80 -4.26
C ASP A 67 -7.79 -5.44 -3.70
N ARG A 68 -7.97 -5.34 -2.39
CA ARG A 68 -8.27 -4.07 -1.74
C ARG A 68 -7.14 -3.06 -1.92
N ILE A 69 -5.90 -3.51 -1.87
CA ILE A 69 -4.76 -2.64 -2.05
C ILE A 69 -4.59 -2.25 -3.53
N ILE A 70 -4.76 -3.20 -4.44
CA ILE A 70 -4.52 -2.96 -5.87
C ILE A 70 -5.69 -2.20 -6.50
N PHE A 71 -6.93 -2.56 -6.16
CA PHE A 71 -8.12 -2.00 -6.80
C PHE A 71 -8.95 -1.09 -5.89
N GLY A 72 -8.63 -1.03 -4.59
CA GLY A 72 -9.37 -0.22 -3.63
C GLY A 72 -10.66 -0.87 -3.13
N THR A 73 -10.94 -2.10 -3.52
CA THR A 73 -12.14 -2.83 -3.13
C THR A 73 -11.85 -4.32 -3.11
N ASP A 74 -12.55 -5.05 -2.24
CA ASP A 74 -12.45 -6.51 -2.19
C ASP A 74 -13.21 -7.18 -3.34
N GLU A 75 -14.02 -6.43 -4.09
CA GLU A 75 -14.82 -6.94 -5.19
C GLU A 75 -14.53 -6.15 -6.46
N PRO A 76 -13.30 -6.30 -7.05
CA PRO A 76 -12.98 -5.56 -8.26
C PRO A 76 -13.83 -6.04 -9.43
N GLU A 77 -14.14 -5.13 -10.34
CA GLU A 77 -14.85 -5.48 -11.55
C GLU A 77 -14.02 -6.43 -12.40
N ALA A 78 -14.70 -7.38 -13.01
CA ALA A 78 -14.08 -8.35 -13.87
C ALA A 78 -13.54 -7.73 -15.17
#